data_cc3fa1f03ab5c164de9190bdb05e98bd
#
_entry.id   cc3fa1f03ab5c164de9190bdb05e98bd
#
_cell.length_a   1.000
_cell.length_b   1.000
_cell.length_c   1.000
_cell.angle_alpha   90.00
_cell.angle_beta   90.00
_cell.angle_gamma   90.00
#
_symmetry.space_group_name_H-M   'P 1'
#
loop_
_entity.id
_entity.type
_entity.pdbx_description
1 polymer ?
#
loop_
_entity_poly.entity_id
_entity_poly.type
_entity_poly.pdbx_seq_one_letter_code
_entity_poly.pdbx_strand_id
1 'polypeptide(L)'
;MELSDQYNADSVNSCERLARIVLSPRDIDPVTMYPKETFIGLRQDETGISFLRFDLMGEEAFRQSGTERAESYNKNSKKKRYTFVGWMEGIAGEIEALSPGRIAITVNKPAERPEHVNVEFLKDGDVVRGIVTDAEIMDVIDELYHYLIYFKI
;
A
#
# COMPACT_ATOMS: atom_id res chain seq x y z
N MET A 1 20.07 -0.28 -4.18
CA MET A 1 19.26 -0.98 -3.15
C MET A 1 19.59 -2.47 -3.19
N GLU A 2 20.01 -3.01 -2.07
CA GLU A 2 20.19 -4.45 -1.93
C GLU A 2 18.88 -5.09 -1.50
N LEU A 3 18.49 -6.16 -2.22
CA LEU A 3 17.34 -6.95 -1.84
C LEU A 3 17.78 -8.09 -0.91
N SER A 4 16.92 -8.46 0.03
CA SER A 4 17.20 -9.56 0.94
C SER A 4 17.26 -10.90 0.19
N ASP A 5 18.31 -11.69 0.46
CA ASP A 5 18.44 -13.05 -0.10
C ASP A 5 17.36 -14.01 0.41
N GLN A 6 16.72 -13.68 1.53
CA GLN A 6 15.67 -14.48 2.14
C GLN A 6 14.35 -14.46 1.36
N TYR A 7 14.12 -13.41 0.56
CA TYR A 7 12.89 -13.21 -0.18
C TYR A 7 13.16 -13.23 -1.67
N ASN A 8 12.24 -13.84 -2.42
CA ASN A 8 12.37 -14.00 -3.86
C ASN A 8 11.86 -12.75 -4.59
N ALA A 9 12.71 -12.14 -5.43
CA ALA A 9 12.34 -10.98 -6.25
C ALA A 9 11.21 -11.30 -7.25
N ASP A 10 11.10 -12.55 -7.69
CA ASP A 10 10.13 -12.97 -8.71
C ASP A 10 8.76 -13.35 -8.16
N SER A 11 8.65 -13.60 -6.86
CA SER A 11 7.37 -14.00 -6.25
C SER A 11 7.24 -13.47 -4.83
N VAL A 12 6.01 -13.12 -4.43
CA VAL A 12 5.70 -12.63 -3.08
C VAL A 12 5.40 -13.82 -2.17
N ASN A 13 6.11 -13.89 -1.04
CA ASN A 13 5.86 -14.88 -0.01
C ASN A 13 4.63 -14.47 0.82
N SER A 14 3.76 -15.42 1.17
CA SER A 14 2.55 -15.15 1.95
C SER A 14 2.82 -14.59 3.36
N CYS A 15 3.99 -14.86 3.91
CA CYS A 15 4.41 -14.33 5.23
C CYS A 15 5.10 -12.97 5.15
N GLU A 16 5.25 -12.42 3.96
CA GLU A 16 5.98 -11.19 3.71
C GLU A 16 5.17 -9.96 4.14
N ARG A 17 5.84 -9.01 4.78
CA ARG A 17 5.24 -7.73 5.13
C ARG A 17 5.20 -6.79 3.93
N LEU A 18 4.05 -6.20 3.71
CA LEU A 18 3.82 -5.16 2.71
C LEU A 18 3.54 -3.85 3.42
N ALA A 19 4.11 -2.77 2.94
CA ALA A 19 3.99 -1.47 3.60
C ALA A 19 3.72 -0.37 2.59
N ARG A 20 2.90 0.61 3.01
CA ARG A 20 2.58 1.79 2.21
C ARG A 20 3.04 3.03 2.95
N ILE A 21 3.91 3.81 2.30
CA ILE A 21 4.51 5.02 2.87
C ILE A 21 3.43 6.08 3.14
N VAL A 22 3.48 6.66 4.33
CA VAL A 22 2.57 7.73 4.77
C VAL A 22 3.32 9.06 4.79
N LEU A 23 2.78 10.04 4.09
CA LEU A 23 3.33 11.40 4.05
C LEU A 23 2.37 12.39 4.72
N SER A 24 2.90 13.23 5.59
CA SER A 24 2.15 14.33 6.19
C SER A 24 2.39 15.61 5.37
N PRO A 25 1.40 16.48 5.18
CA PRO A 25 0.03 16.43 5.70
C PRO A 25 -0.94 15.64 4.79
N ARG A 26 -0.51 15.22 3.61
CA ARG A 26 -1.39 14.65 2.59
C ARG A 26 -2.22 13.46 3.09
N ASP A 27 -1.57 12.54 3.78
CA ASP A 27 -2.16 11.23 4.12
C ASP A 27 -2.69 11.17 5.56
N ILE A 28 -2.45 12.20 6.35
CA ILE A 28 -2.80 12.23 7.79
C ILE A 28 -4.03 13.09 8.03
N ASP A 29 -4.96 12.55 8.83
CA ASP A 29 -6.10 13.30 9.36
C ASP A 29 -5.58 14.24 10.46
N PRO A 30 -5.77 15.56 10.34
CA PRO A 30 -5.22 16.51 11.31
C PRO A 30 -5.88 16.43 12.69
N VAL A 31 -7.08 15.84 12.79
CA VAL A 31 -7.78 15.68 14.06
C VAL A 31 -7.30 14.44 14.80
N THR A 32 -7.26 13.30 14.13
CA THR A 32 -6.88 12.01 14.75
C THR A 32 -5.39 11.76 14.74
N MET A 33 -4.64 12.45 13.88
CA MET A 33 -3.21 12.21 13.62
C MET A 33 -2.93 10.79 13.13
N TYR A 34 -3.90 10.18 12.49
CA TYR A 34 -3.86 8.83 11.91
C TYR A 34 -4.03 8.92 10.39
N PRO A 35 -3.54 7.94 9.61
CA PRO A 35 -3.77 7.96 8.17
C PRO A 35 -5.25 8.00 7.84
N LYS A 36 -5.61 8.83 6.86
CA LYS A 36 -6.99 8.97 6.40
C LYS A 36 -7.51 7.65 5.84
N GLU A 37 -8.81 7.42 5.96
CA GLU A 37 -9.44 6.24 5.34
C GLU A 37 -9.20 6.22 3.82
N THR A 38 -9.23 7.38 3.18
CA THR A 38 -8.97 7.53 1.74
C THR A 38 -7.53 7.20 1.32
N PHE A 39 -6.62 7.07 2.29
CA PHE A 39 -5.24 6.66 2.03
C PHE A 39 -5.19 5.24 1.42
N ILE A 40 -6.11 4.38 1.82
CA ILE A 40 -6.28 3.05 1.25
C ILE A 40 -7.50 3.10 0.33
N GLY A 41 -7.26 3.28 -0.97
CA GLY A 41 -8.32 3.38 -1.95
C GLY A 41 -7.79 3.36 -3.37
N LEU A 42 -8.69 3.12 -4.31
CA LEU A 42 -8.40 3.15 -5.74
C LEU A 42 -8.70 4.53 -6.30
N ARG A 43 -7.74 5.08 -7.03
CA ARG A 43 -7.92 6.32 -7.77
C ARG A 43 -8.42 6.02 -9.17
N GLN A 44 -8.83 7.07 -9.89
CA GLN A 44 -9.27 6.95 -11.27
C GLN A 44 -8.21 6.20 -12.10
N ASP A 45 -8.66 5.22 -12.88
CA ASP A 45 -7.85 4.38 -13.76
C ASP A 45 -6.85 3.43 -13.07
N GLU A 46 -6.82 3.40 -11.75
CA GLU A 46 -6.01 2.41 -11.02
C GLU A 46 -6.72 1.07 -10.90
N THR A 47 -5.95 -0.03 -10.96
CA THR A 47 -6.44 -1.39 -10.75
C THR A 47 -6.01 -1.98 -9.43
N GLY A 48 -5.14 -1.28 -8.69
CA GLY A 48 -4.64 -1.77 -7.41
C GLY A 48 -4.07 -0.66 -6.54
N ILE A 49 -3.94 -0.98 -5.27
CA ILE A 49 -3.32 -0.10 -4.27
C ILE A 49 -1.86 -0.51 -4.17
N SER A 50 -0.95 0.45 -4.38
CA SER A 50 0.49 0.20 -4.40
C SER A 50 1.05 0.04 -2.98
N PHE A 51 1.80 -1.03 -2.77
CA PHE A 51 2.57 -1.28 -1.56
C PHE A 51 4.02 -1.58 -1.93
N LEU A 52 4.92 -1.42 -0.96
CA LEU A 52 6.31 -1.83 -1.07
C LEU A 52 6.53 -3.12 -0.28
N ARG A 53 7.41 -3.97 -0.78
CA ARG A 53 7.78 -5.23 -0.14
C ARG A 53 8.81 -4.96 0.95
N PHE A 54 8.33 -4.67 2.15
CA PHE A 54 9.15 -4.26 3.29
C PHE A 54 10.26 -5.26 3.61
N ASP A 55 9.93 -6.55 3.67
CA ASP A 55 10.90 -7.60 4.01
C ASP A 55 11.93 -7.83 2.91
N LEU A 56 11.52 -7.71 1.65
CA LEU A 56 12.44 -7.83 0.52
C LEU A 56 13.44 -6.67 0.49
N MET A 57 12.96 -5.46 0.73
CA MET A 57 13.80 -4.25 0.72
C MET A 57 14.70 -4.15 1.96
N GLY A 58 14.17 -4.53 3.12
CA GLY A 58 14.76 -4.24 4.40
C GLY A 58 14.34 -2.86 4.91
N GLU A 59 14.36 -2.69 6.23
CA GLU A 59 13.85 -1.46 6.86
C GLU A 59 14.61 -0.21 6.44
N GLU A 60 15.93 -0.28 6.34
CA GLU A 60 16.75 0.87 5.95
C GLU A 60 16.42 1.38 4.54
N ALA A 61 16.38 0.47 3.56
CA ALA A 61 16.02 0.82 2.18
C ALA A 61 14.58 1.31 2.09
N PHE A 62 13.66 0.73 2.86
CA PHE A 62 12.27 1.15 2.91
C PHE A 62 12.16 2.58 3.45
N ARG A 63 12.83 2.89 4.56
CA ARG A 63 12.81 4.24 5.14
C ARG A 63 13.45 5.26 4.19
N GLN A 64 14.51 4.87 3.50
CA GLN A 64 15.13 5.72 2.48
C GLN A 64 14.15 6.03 1.34
N SER A 65 13.38 5.05 0.89
CA SER A 65 12.32 5.27 -0.11
C SER A 65 11.27 6.28 0.35
N GLY A 66 10.89 6.22 1.63
CA GLY A 66 9.94 7.18 2.21
C GLY A 66 10.47 8.60 2.18
N THR A 67 11.71 8.79 2.57
CA THR A 67 12.40 10.09 2.54
C THR A 67 12.50 10.63 1.12
N GLU A 68 12.93 9.81 0.18
CA GLU A 68 13.06 10.20 -1.22
C GLU A 68 11.71 10.57 -1.84
N ARG A 69 10.65 9.85 -1.48
CA ARG A 69 9.31 10.17 -1.95
C ARG A 69 8.84 11.54 -1.48
N ALA A 70 9.05 11.85 -0.20
CA ALA A 70 8.74 13.18 0.35
C ALA A 70 9.53 14.27 -0.37
N GLU A 71 10.82 14.07 -0.56
CA GLU A 71 11.69 15.01 -1.27
C GLU A 71 11.24 15.24 -2.72
N SER A 72 10.83 14.17 -3.41
CA SER A 72 10.33 14.25 -4.78
C SER A 72 9.08 15.12 -4.88
N TYR A 73 8.13 14.93 -3.95
CA TYR A 73 6.94 15.77 -3.89
C TYR A 73 7.30 17.23 -3.58
N ASN A 74 8.25 17.46 -2.69
CA ASN A 74 8.67 18.82 -2.29
C ASN A 74 9.32 19.60 -3.44
N LYS A 75 10.02 18.92 -4.34
CA LYS A 75 10.61 19.55 -5.53
C LYS A 75 9.55 20.13 -6.47
N ASN A 76 8.38 19.47 -6.52
CA ASN A 76 7.31 19.83 -7.45
C ASN A 76 6.21 20.68 -6.81
N SER A 77 6.32 20.98 -5.51
CA SER A 77 5.33 21.75 -4.77
C SER A 77 5.92 23.07 -4.26
N LYS A 78 5.26 24.18 -4.59
CA LYS A 78 5.67 25.50 -4.13
C LYS A 78 5.06 25.89 -2.78
N LYS A 79 3.96 25.25 -2.38
CA LYS A 79 3.14 25.68 -1.25
C LYS A 79 3.11 24.70 -0.07
N LYS A 80 3.34 23.41 -0.31
CA LYS A 80 3.25 22.38 0.71
C LYS A 80 4.59 21.70 0.92
N ARG A 81 4.89 21.38 2.17
CA ARG A 81 6.04 20.57 2.53
C ARG A 81 5.53 19.22 3.03
N TYR A 82 6.04 18.17 2.43
CA TYR A 82 5.70 16.80 2.80
C TYR A 82 6.81 16.20 3.64
N THR A 83 6.42 15.44 4.64
CA THR A 83 7.34 14.74 5.53
C THR A 83 6.97 13.27 5.58
N PHE A 84 7.95 12.40 5.50
CA PHE A 84 7.76 10.97 5.72
C PHE A 84 7.55 10.73 7.22
N VAL A 85 6.35 10.30 7.62
CA VAL A 85 5.96 10.20 9.04
C VAL A 85 5.73 8.77 9.51
N GLY A 86 5.72 7.80 8.60
CA GLY A 86 5.49 6.41 8.96
C GLY A 86 4.97 5.60 7.79
N TRP A 87 4.38 4.45 8.10
CA TRP A 87 3.81 3.56 7.08
C TRP A 87 2.69 2.71 7.66
N MET A 88 1.80 2.26 6.77
CA MET A 88 0.81 1.24 7.12
C MET A 88 1.29 -0.11 6.59
N GLU A 89 1.18 -1.13 7.42
CA GLU A 89 1.78 -2.44 7.17
C GLU A 89 0.79 -3.58 7.38
N GLY A 90 0.91 -4.61 6.55
CA GLY A 90 0.18 -5.86 6.69
C GLY A 90 0.96 -7.02 6.08
N ILE A 91 0.49 -8.24 6.33
CA ILE A 91 1.11 -9.47 5.83
C ILE A 91 0.38 -9.93 4.57
N ALA A 92 1.12 -10.22 3.50
CA ALA A 92 0.57 -10.53 2.18
C ALA A 92 -0.54 -11.59 2.20
N GLY A 93 -0.29 -12.74 2.83
CA GLY A 93 -1.28 -13.81 2.89
C GLY A 93 -2.51 -13.45 3.72
N GLU A 94 -2.34 -12.67 4.78
CA GLU A 94 -3.45 -12.20 5.61
C GLU A 94 -4.30 -11.17 4.86
N ILE A 95 -3.66 -10.31 4.07
CA ILE A 95 -4.38 -9.35 3.21
C ILE A 95 -5.26 -10.11 2.22
N GLU A 96 -4.71 -11.12 1.56
CA GLU A 96 -5.48 -11.93 0.59
C GLU A 96 -6.63 -12.69 1.25
N ALA A 97 -6.52 -13.00 2.55
CA ALA A 97 -7.55 -13.73 3.30
C ALA A 97 -8.66 -12.84 3.88
N LEU A 98 -8.55 -11.51 3.75
CA LEU A 98 -9.53 -10.58 4.35
C LEU A 98 -10.92 -10.66 3.74
N SER A 99 -11.05 -11.12 2.51
CA SER A 99 -12.33 -11.16 1.83
C SER A 99 -12.66 -12.57 1.33
N PRO A 100 -13.38 -13.37 2.11
CA PRO A 100 -13.96 -14.62 1.61
C PRO A 100 -15.20 -14.30 0.75
N GLY A 101 -15.42 -15.08 -0.31
CA GLY A 101 -16.63 -15.01 -1.12
C GLY A 101 -16.46 -14.37 -2.49
N ARG A 102 -17.40 -13.48 -2.88
CA ARG A 102 -17.47 -12.92 -4.24
C ARG A 102 -16.34 -11.94 -4.58
N ILE A 103 -15.79 -11.31 -3.57
CA ILE A 103 -14.67 -10.38 -3.73
C ILE A 103 -13.40 -11.10 -3.35
N ALA A 104 -12.45 -11.16 -4.26
CA ALA A 104 -11.12 -11.69 -3.97
C ALA A 104 -10.13 -10.53 -3.88
N ILE A 105 -9.16 -10.66 -2.99
CA ILE A 105 -8.03 -9.74 -2.89
C ILE A 105 -6.80 -10.50 -3.35
N THR A 106 -6.05 -9.95 -4.30
CA THR A 106 -4.81 -10.55 -4.79
C THR A 106 -3.65 -9.59 -4.64
N VAL A 107 -2.51 -10.13 -4.24
CA VAL A 107 -1.25 -9.40 -4.19
C VAL A 107 -0.50 -9.71 -5.48
N ASN A 108 -0.47 -8.73 -6.37
CA ASN A 108 0.09 -8.88 -7.71
C ASN A 108 1.38 -8.08 -7.86
N LYS A 109 2.46 -8.77 -8.30
CA LYS A 109 3.76 -8.14 -8.49
C LYS A 109 3.93 -7.68 -9.95
N PRO A 110 4.15 -6.37 -10.20
CA PRO A 110 4.54 -5.92 -11.53
C PRO A 110 5.89 -6.51 -11.93
N ALA A 111 6.01 -6.92 -13.19
CA ALA A 111 7.20 -7.61 -13.71
C ALA A 111 8.49 -6.77 -13.64
N GLU A 112 8.36 -5.44 -13.73
CA GLU A 112 9.49 -4.52 -13.88
C GLU A 112 10.05 -3.99 -12.56
N ARG A 113 9.32 -4.15 -11.44
CA ARG A 113 9.70 -3.60 -10.15
C ARG A 113 9.54 -4.64 -9.05
N PRO A 114 10.62 -5.37 -8.71
CA PRO A 114 10.53 -6.45 -7.72
C PRO A 114 10.09 -5.96 -6.34
N GLU A 115 10.40 -4.71 -5.97
CA GLU A 115 10.06 -4.11 -4.67
C GLU A 115 8.61 -3.64 -4.55
N HIS A 116 7.88 -3.59 -5.65
CA HIS A 116 6.49 -3.14 -5.67
C HIS A 116 5.51 -4.29 -5.78
N VAL A 117 4.35 -4.13 -5.16
CA VAL A 117 3.18 -4.96 -5.38
C VAL A 117 1.94 -4.09 -5.50
N ASN A 118 0.94 -4.59 -6.20
CA ASN A 118 -0.39 -4.01 -6.24
C ASN A 118 -1.36 -4.94 -5.52
N VAL A 119 -2.09 -4.40 -4.57
CA VAL A 119 -3.20 -5.10 -3.95
C VAL A 119 -4.42 -4.83 -4.81
N GLU A 120 -4.90 -5.85 -5.50
CA GLU A 120 -6.00 -5.76 -6.45
C GLU A 120 -7.24 -6.44 -5.91
N PHE A 121 -8.41 -5.94 -6.33
CA PHE A 121 -9.72 -6.48 -5.93
C PHE A 121 -10.40 -7.06 -7.16
N LEU A 122 -10.89 -8.29 -7.04
CA LEU A 122 -11.62 -8.97 -8.11
C LEU A 122 -13.03 -9.26 -7.64
N LYS A 123 -14.01 -8.88 -8.43
CA LYS A 123 -15.41 -9.22 -8.20
C LYS A 123 -15.88 -10.17 -9.27
N ASP A 124 -16.33 -11.36 -8.87
CA ASP A 124 -16.73 -12.43 -9.78
C ASP A 124 -15.66 -12.73 -10.85
N GLY A 125 -14.38 -12.66 -10.45
CA GLY A 125 -13.24 -12.94 -11.33
C GLY A 125 -12.71 -11.75 -12.14
N ASP A 126 -13.40 -10.61 -12.12
CA ASP A 126 -13.00 -9.43 -12.88
C ASP A 126 -12.28 -8.41 -11.97
N VAL A 127 -11.16 -7.90 -12.44
CA VAL A 127 -10.39 -6.86 -11.72
C VAL A 127 -11.19 -5.56 -11.67
N VAL A 128 -11.37 -5.03 -10.47
CA VAL A 128 -12.04 -3.75 -10.25
C VAL A 128 -11.08 -2.60 -10.61
N ARG A 129 -11.59 -1.64 -11.40
CA ARG A 129 -10.80 -0.50 -11.87
C ARG A 129 -11.45 0.80 -11.49
N GLY A 130 -10.61 1.75 -11.05
CA GLY A 130 -11.01 3.14 -10.88
C GLY A 130 -11.80 3.42 -9.61
N ILE A 131 -12.48 4.58 -9.60
CA ILE A 131 -13.27 5.03 -8.45
C ILE A 131 -14.40 4.03 -8.20
N VAL A 132 -14.42 3.48 -6.99
CA VAL A 132 -15.35 2.42 -6.62
C VAL A 132 -16.60 3.03 -6.00
N THR A 133 -17.76 2.66 -6.54
CA THR A 133 -19.08 2.99 -5.99
C THR A 133 -19.82 1.74 -5.49
N ASP A 134 -19.28 0.55 -5.76
CA ASP A 134 -19.84 -0.73 -5.34
C ASP A 134 -19.66 -0.90 -3.83
N ALA A 135 -20.77 -1.08 -3.09
CA ALA A 135 -20.74 -1.18 -1.63
C ALA A 135 -19.92 -2.39 -1.13
N GLU A 136 -19.96 -3.53 -1.83
CA GLU A 136 -19.21 -4.71 -1.43
C GLU A 136 -17.69 -4.46 -1.51
N ILE A 137 -17.24 -3.80 -2.58
CA ILE A 137 -15.83 -3.45 -2.77
C ILE A 137 -15.41 -2.41 -1.72
N MET A 138 -16.25 -1.41 -1.46
CA MET A 138 -15.96 -0.39 -0.46
C MET A 138 -15.80 -0.99 0.94
N ASP A 139 -16.63 -1.97 1.28
CA ASP A 139 -16.55 -2.68 2.56
C ASP A 139 -15.24 -3.45 2.69
N VAL A 140 -14.79 -4.10 1.62
CA VAL A 140 -13.52 -4.84 1.62
C VAL A 140 -12.32 -3.89 1.74
N ILE A 141 -12.36 -2.75 1.06
CA ILE A 141 -11.32 -1.71 1.18
C ILE A 141 -11.28 -1.18 2.62
N ASP A 142 -12.43 -0.98 3.23
CA ASP A 142 -12.54 -0.54 4.63
C ASP A 142 -11.96 -1.59 5.59
N GLU A 143 -12.24 -2.86 5.36
CA GLU A 143 -11.63 -3.96 6.13
C GLU A 143 -10.10 -3.96 5.99
N LEU A 144 -9.58 -3.74 4.79
CA LEU A 144 -8.15 -3.65 4.57
C LEU A 144 -7.55 -2.49 5.37
N TYR A 145 -8.19 -1.31 5.32
CA TYR A 145 -7.75 -0.14 6.07
C TYR A 145 -7.66 -0.44 7.59
N HIS A 146 -8.69 -1.07 8.15
CA HIS A 146 -8.72 -1.41 9.58
C HIS A 146 -7.78 -2.55 9.97
N TYR A 147 -7.48 -3.44 9.04
CA TYR A 147 -6.51 -4.52 9.26
C TYR A 147 -5.08 -3.98 9.34
N LEU A 148 -4.72 -3.03 8.48
CA LEU A 148 -3.36 -2.49 8.42
C LEU A 148 -3.00 -1.75 9.70
N ILE A 149 -1.73 -1.89 10.11
CA ILE A 149 -1.21 -1.25 11.33
C ILE A 149 -0.36 -0.05 10.92
N TYR A 150 -0.63 1.09 11.55
CA TYR A 150 0.16 2.30 11.32
C TYR A 150 1.38 2.32 12.25
N PHE A 151 2.56 2.36 11.65
CA PHE A 151 3.83 2.53 12.36
C PHE A 151 4.30 3.96 12.17
N LYS A 152 4.25 4.73 13.24
CA LYS A 152 4.71 6.12 13.25
C LYS A 152 6.20 6.17 13.56
N ILE A 153 6.94 6.96 12.77
CA ILE A 153 8.36 7.22 13.03
C ILE A 153 8.51 8.12 14.25
#